data_9f9bbd03e8d888ad414fbcdf04c42252
#
_entry.id   9f9bbd03e8d888ad414fbcdf04c42252
#
_cell.length_a   1.000
_cell.length_b   1.000
_cell.length_c   1.000
_cell.angle_alpha   90.00
_cell.angle_beta   90.00
_cell.angle_gamma   90.00
#
_symmetry.space_group_name_H-M   'P 1'
#
loop_
_entity.id
_entity.type
_entity.pdbx_description
1 polymer ?
#
loop_
_entity_poly.entity_id
_entity_poly.type
_entity_poly.pdbx_seq_one_letter_code
_entity_poly.pdbx_strand_id
1 'polypeptide(L)'
;MFDYLTGIYNITPTPFLPDGALDEPSLRRLTEFTRGTRVNGMTILGVLGEADKLTEAERDRVTAIVIETAGADFPICVGTTHAGTDGCIAYSRRAQQLGARAVMVAPPKLARTNDAALERHYLAVAEAVDIPVVVQDFPPAVGGITMSVELVAKLGAASPRLAFLKLEDEPSPMKITQIRAVTKDVKIFGGLGGLMFLEELRHGAIGTMTGFAFPEVLVDIHARFTTGDLDGATEVFYQFLPIIRFENQPRINLALRKHIYKLRGVIEHSRVRSPFTPVDADTLNDLDDLLERFELLAPRRRVLTTE
;
A
#
# COMPACT_ATOMS: atom_id res chain seq x y z
N MET A 1 -7.09 13.90 -16.21
CA MET A 1 -7.43 12.62 -16.88
C MET A 1 -7.61 11.47 -15.89
N PHE A 2 -6.80 11.33 -14.85
CA PHE A 2 -6.89 10.25 -13.84
C PHE A 2 -7.08 10.82 -12.42
N ASP A 3 -8.08 11.69 -12.25
CA ASP A 3 -8.26 12.49 -11.01
C ASP A 3 -8.77 11.67 -9.83
N TYR A 4 -9.26 10.45 -10.08
CA TYR A 4 -9.61 9.48 -9.04
C TYR A 4 -8.38 8.96 -8.27
N LEU A 5 -7.17 9.08 -8.85
CA LEU A 5 -5.92 8.64 -8.23
C LEU A 5 -5.38 9.75 -7.34
N THR A 6 -5.97 9.88 -6.14
CA THR A 6 -5.63 10.87 -5.10
C THR A 6 -6.08 10.35 -3.73
N GLY A 7 -5.61 10.94 -2.65
CA GLY A 7 -6.03 10.60 -1.29
C GLY A 7 -5.47 9.28 -0.78
N ILE A 8 -6.29 8.49 -0.14
CA ILE A 8 -5.87 7.27 0.54
C ILE A 8 -6.14 6.03 -0.31
N TYR A 9 -5.08 5.30 -0.66
CA TYR A 9 -5.14 3.97 -1.27
C TYR A 9 -4.61 2.95 -0.28
N ASN A 10 -5.52 2.23 0.39
CA ASN A 10 -5.11 1.23 1.37
C ASN A 10 -4.53 -0.01 0.68
N ILE A 11 -3.30 -0.40 1.04
CA ILE A 11 -2.67 -1.63 0.56
C ILE A 11 -3.09 -2.77 1.48
N THR A 12 -3.86 -3.69 0.94
CA THR A 12 -4.46 -4.78 1.72
C THR A 12 -3.68 -6.08 1.59
N PRO A 13 -3.62 -6.88 2.66
CA PRO A 13 -3.05 -8.23 2.62
C PRO A 13 -3.97 -9.19 1.86
N THR A 14 -3.42 -10.30 1.39
CA THR A 14 -4.19 -11.44 0.89
C THR A 14 -4.48 -12.41 2.04
N PRO A 15 -5.76 -12.66 2.39
CA PRO A 15 -6.11 -13.62 3.43
C PRO A 15 -5.90 -15.07 2.97
N PHE A 16 -5.45 -15.92 3.90
CA PHE A 16 -5.25 -17.35 3.65
C PHE A 16 -5.89 -18.19 4.75
N LEU A 17 -6.38 -19.37 4.35
CA LEU A 17 -6.83 -20.44 5.25
C LEU A 17 -5.64 -21.08 6.00
N PRO A 18 -5.88 -21.87 7.06
CA PRO A 18 -4.80 -22.54 7.81
C PRO A 18 -3.93 -23.49 6.97
N ASP A 19 -4.45 -24.06 5.90
CA ASP A 19 -3.71 -24.91 4.96
C ASP A 19 -2.90 -24.10 3.93
N GLY A 20 -3.14 -22.78 3.86
CA GLY A 20 -2.47 -21.86 2.94
C GLY A 20 -3.23 -21.59 1.64
N ALA A 21 -4.41 -22.16 1.43
CA ALA A 21 -5.29 -21.78 0.33
C ALA A 21 -5.80 -20.35 0.49
N LEU A 22 -6.31 -19.74 -0.58
CA LEU A 22 -6.93 -18.41 -0.53
C LEU A 22 -8.20 -18.48 0.34
N ASP A 23 -8.32 -17.54 1.29
CA ASP A 23 -9.55 -17.32 2.05
C ASP A 23 -10.42 -16.30 1.32
N GLU A 24 -11.16 -16.76 0.32
CA GLU A 24 -12.02 -15.91 -0.51
C GLU A 24 -13.11 -15.18 0.29
N PRO A 25 -13.79 -15.82 1.27
CA PRO A 25 -14.76 -15.11 2.10
C PRO A 25 -14.15 -13.95 2.89
N SER A 26 -12.98 -14.15 3.50
CA SER A 26 -12.25 -13.07 4.19
C SER A 26 -11.77 -12.00 3.21
N LEU A 27 -11.37 -12.35 1.99
CA LEU A 27 -10.97 -11.38 0.97
C LEU A 27 -12.14 -10.46 0.56
N ARG A 28 -13.34 -11.01 0.42
CA ARG A 28 -14.56 -10.22 0.17
C ARG A 28 -14.86 -9.29 1.35
N ARG A 29 -14.89 -9.79 2.58
CA ARG A 29 -15.11 -8.96 3.78
C ARG A 29 -14.06 -7.85 3.93
N LEU A 30 -12.78 -8.15 3.66
CA LEU A 30 -11.70 -7.17 3.70
C LEU A 30 -11.90 -6.07 2.65
N THR A 31 -12.40 -6.42 1.47
CA THR A 31 -12.70 -5.46 0.40
C THR A 31 -13.87 -4.55 0.80
N GLU A 32 -14.96 -5.11 1.29
CA GLU A 32 -16.12 -4.37 1.79
C GLU A 32 -15.77 -3.47 2.96
N PHE A 33 -15.01 -4.00 3.93
CA PHE A 33 -14.48 -3.25 5.05
C PHE A 33 -13.64 -2.06 4.59
N THR A 34 -12.67 -2.29 3.71
CA THR A 34 -11.78 -1.23 3.20
C THR A 34 -12.58 -0.13 2.50
N ARG A 35 -13.53 -0.50 1.65
CA ARG A 35 -14.45 0.46 1.01
C ARG A 35 -15.26 1.24 2.04
N GLY A 36 -15.74 0.57 3.09
CA GLY A 36 -16.52 1.17 4.18
C GLY A 36 -15.75 2.22 5.00
N THR A 37 -14.41 2.17 5.01
CA THR A 37 -13.56 3.16 5.70
C THR A 37 -13.40 4.48 4.93
N ARG A 38 -14.04 4.62 3.77
CA ARG A 38 -14.03 5.82 2.91
C ARG A 38 -12.65 6.18 2.33
N VAL A 39 -11.76 5.21 2.19
CA VAL A 39 -10.54 5.40 1.40
C VAL A 39 -10.89 5.68 -0.06
N ASN A 40 -10.03 6.38 -0.77
CA ASN A 40 -10.22 6.75 -2.17
C ASN A 40 -10.06 5.56 -3.13
N GLY A 41 -9.37 4.52 -2.70
CA GLY A 41 -9.18 3.28 -3.45
C GLY A 41 -8.43 2.23 -2.65
N MET A 42 -8.20 1.10 -3.28
CA MET A 42 -7.50 -0.04 -2.67
C MET A 42 -6.37 -0.49 -3.59
N THR A 43 -5.24 -0.85 -2.99
CA THR A 43 -4.12 -1.47 -3.72
C THR A 43 -3.98 -2.92 -3.27
N ILE A 44 -3.94 -3.83 -4.23
CA ILE A 44 -3.75 -5.27 -4.01
C ILE A 44 -2.50 -5.77 -4.72
N LEU A 45 -2.05 -6.94 -4.36
CA LEU A 45 -0.90 -7.62 -4.99
C LEU A 45 0.39 -6.78 -5.00
N GLY A 46 0.55 -5.87 -4.03
CA GLY A 46 1.84 -5.32 -3.67
C GLY A 46 2.61 -6.29 -2.75
N VAL A 47 3.72 -5.84 -2.18
CA VAL A 47 4.52 -6.63 -1.21
C VAL A 47 3.65 -7.10 -0.04
N LEU A 48 2.82 -6.21 0.51
CA LEU A 48 1.91 -6.54 1.60
C LEU A 48 0.76 -7.46 1.18
N GLY A 49 0.46 -7.54 -0.12
CA GLY A 49 -0.47 -8.51 -0.70
C GLY A 49 0.15 -9.89 -0.94
N GLU A 50 1.42 -10.09 -0.58
CA GLU A 50 2.16 -11.34 -0.76
C GLU A 50 2.20 -11.82 -2.22
N ALA A 51 2.26 -10.87 -3.16
CA ALA A 51 2.17 -11.15 -4.59
C ALA A 51 3.25 -12.12 -5.13
N ASP A 52 4.42 -12.09 -4.52
CA ASP A 52 5.55 -12.99 -4.82
C ASP A 52 5.35 -14.43 -4.32
N LYS A 53 4.33 -14.65 -3.50
CA LYS A 53 3.98 -15.97 -2.94
C LYS A 53 2.71 -16.56 -3.57
N LEU A 54 2.15 -15.89 -4.55
CA LEU A 54 0.95 -16.31 -5.25
C LEU A 54 1.32 -16.87 -6.63
N THR A 55 0.64 -17.95 -7.02
CA THR A 55 0.64 -18.39 -8.41
C THR A 55 -0.08 -17.39 -9.32
N GLU A 56 0.15 -17.44 -10.62
CA GLU A 56 -0.55 -16.56 -11.58
C GLU A 56 -2.07 -16.72 -11.49
N ALA A 57 -2.56 -17.96 -11.37
CA ALA A 57 -3.99 -18.23 -11.20
C ALA A 57 -4.56 -17.63 -9.92
N GLU A 58 -3.83 -17.66 -8.81
CA GLU A 58 -4.26 -17.02 -7.56
C GLU A 58 -4.23 -15.49 -7.67
N ARG A 59 -3.25 -14.90 -8.36
CA ARG A 59 -3.21 -13.45 -8.63
C ARG A 59 -4.45 -13.01 -9.40
N ASP A 60 -4.80 -13.73 -10.47
CA ASP A 60 -6.01 -13.48 -11.26
C ASP A 60 -7.26 -13.63 -10.40
N ARG A 61 -7.32 -14.67 -9.58
CA ARG A 61 -8.47 -14.94 -8.70
C ARG A 61 -8.66 -13.85 -7.65
N VAL A 62 -7.59 -13.43 -6.98
CA VAL A 62 -7.61 -12.30 -6.02
C VAL A 62 -8.08 -11.03 -6.71
N THR A 63 -7.53 -10.71 -7.87
CA THR A 63 -7.90 -9.51 -8.63
C THR A 63 -9.38 -9.53 -9.02
N ALA A 64 -9.88 -10.64 -9.54
CA ALA A 64 -11.29 -10.79 -9.95
C ALA A 64 -12.24 -10.64 -8.75
N ILE A 65 -11.96 -11.31 -7.61
CA ILE A 65 -12.79 -11.23 -6.41
C ILE A 65 -12.84 -9.80 -5.87
N VAL A 66 -11.70 -9.14 -5.78
CA VAL A 66 -11.64 -7.77 -5.23
C VAL A 66 -12.39 -6.80 -6.13
N ILE A 67 -12.20 -6.85 -7.44
CA ILE A 67 -12.88 -5.94 -8.39
C ILE A 67 -14.39 -6.20 -8.40
N GLU A 68 -14.82 -7.46 -8.42
CA GLU A 68 -16.23 -7.83 -8.33
C GLU A 68 -16.88 -7.29 -7.04
N THR A 69 -16.21 -7.47 -5.91
CA THR A 69 -16.72 -7.07 -4.58
C THR A 69 -16.72 -5.54 -4.41
N ALA A 70 -15.67 -4.88 -4.90
CA ALA A 70 -15.52 -3.43 -4.80
C ALA A 70 -16.55 -2.67 -5.64
N GLY A 71 -16.96 -3.25 -6.78
CA GLY A 71 -17.85 -2.59 -7.75
C GLY A 71 -17.13 -1.55 -8.61
N ALA A 72 -17.78 -1.12 -9.68
CA ALA A 72 -17.18 -0.31 -10.74
C ALA A 72 -16.71 1.08 -10.30
N ASP A 73 -17.35 1.64 -9.27
CA ASP A 73 -17.08 3.01 -8.80
C ASP A 73 -15.89 3.11 -7.84
N PHE A 74 -15.41 1.99 -7.31
CA PHE A 74 -14.31 1.97 -6.37
C PHE A 74 -13.00 1.54 -7.07
N PRO A 75 -12.01 2.45 -7.22
CA PRO A 75 -10.82 2.16 -8.01
C PRO A 75 -9.88 1.19 -7.30
N ILE A 76 -9.49 0.13 -8.02
CA ILE A 76 -8.51 -0.85 -7.60
C ILE A 76 -7.21 -0.63 -8.36
N CYS A 77 -6.10 -0.48 -7.62
CA CYS A 77 -4.74 -0.49 -8.12
C CYS A 77 -4.15 -1.89 -7.90
N VAL A 78 -3.58 -2.49 -8.94
CA VAL A 78 -3.02 -3.85 -8.88
C VAL A 78 -1.51 -3.82 -9.00
N GLY A 79 -0.79 -4.45 -8.08
CA GLY A 79 0.65 -4.64 -8.17
C GLY A 79 1.01 -5.64 -9.28
N THR A 80 1.75 -5.16 -10.29
CA THR A 80 2.10 -5.95 -11.49
C THR A 80 3.62 -6.03 -11.72
N THR A 81 4.40 -5.73 -10.69
CA THR A 81 5.87 -5.85 -10.75
C THR A 81 6.31 -7.24 -11.18
N HIS A 82 7.23 -7.28 -12.14
CA HIS A 82 7.87 -8.50 -12.62
C HIS A 82 9.33 -8.22 -12.97
N ALA A 83 10.20 -9.22 -12.88
CA ALA A 83 11.62 -9.07 -13.16
C ALA A 83 11.92 -8.70 -14.62
N GLY A 84 11.12 -9.21 -15.56
CA GLY A 84 11.22 -8.93 -17.00
C GLY A 84 10.12 -7.96 -17.46
N THR A 85 10.43 -7.10 -18.42
CA THR A 85 9.49 -6.12 -18.98
C THR A 85 8.27 -6.80 -19.59
N ASP A 86 8.44 -7.86 -20.36
CA ASP A 86 7.32 -8.57 -21.01
C ASP A 86 6.38 -9.21 -19.99
N GLY A 87 6.92 -9.79 -18.90
CA GLY A 87 6.11 -10.29 -17.79
C GLY A 87 5.33 -9.18 -17.06
N CYS A 88 5.97 -8.02 -16.85
CA CYS A 88 5.31 -6.87 -16.28
C CYS A 88 4.16 -6.37 -17.18
N ILE A 89 4.38 -6.31 -18.50
CA ILE A 89 3.36 -5.97 -19.49
C ILE A 89 2.21 -6.98 -19.47
N ALA A 90 2.51 -8.27 -19.45
CA ALA A 90 1.49 -9.32 -19.42
C ALA A 90 0.60 -9.20 -18.16
N TYR A 91 1.21 -9.02 -16.97
CA TYR A 91 0.47 -8.80 -15.73
C TYR A 91 -0.35 -7.50 -15.75
N SER A 92 0.20 -6.42 -16.30
CA SER A 92 -0.49 -5.13 -16.35
C SER A 92 -1.70 -5.18 -17.29
N ARG A 93 -1.56 -5.78 -18.47
CA ARG A 93 -2.67 -6.01 -19.40
C ARG A 93 -3.75 -6.90 -18.78
N ARG A 94 -3.33 -7.97 -18.11
CA ARG A 94 -4.26 -8.89 -17.44
C ARG A 94 -5.04 -8.20 -16.32
N ALA A 95 -4.37 -7.39 -15.50
CA ALA A 95 -5.02 -6.58 -14.47
C ALA A 95 -6.04 -5.60 -15.08
N GLN A 96 -5.68 -4.89 -16.14
CA GLN A 96 -6.60 -3.99 -16.86
C GLN A 96 -7.81 -4.76 -17.43
N GLN A 97 -7.60 -5.91 -18.04
CA GLN A 97 -8.69 -6.75 -18.58
C GLN A 97 -9.66 -7.21 -17.50
N LEU A 98 -9.17 -7.47 -16.28
CA LEU A 98 -9.99 -7.82 -15.11
C LEU A 98 -10.71 -6.63 -14.50
N GLY A 99 -10.40 -5.39 -14.92
CA GLY A 99 -11.07 -4.17 -14.48
C GLY A 99 -10.27 -3.28 -13.53
N ALA A 100 -8.96 -3.51 -13.37
CA ALA A 100 -8.11 -2.61 -12.61
C ALA A 100 -8.16 -1.19 -13.19
N ARG A 101 -8.18 -0.18 -12.29
CA ARG A 101 -8.18 1.23 -12.67
C ARG A 101 -6.77 1.85 -12.66
N ALA A 102 -5.81 1.17 -12.06
CA ALA A 102 -4.39 1.51 -12.08
C ALA A 102 -3.56 0.23 -11.89
N VAL A 103 -2.30 0.27 -12.28
CA VAL A 103 -1.31 -0.73 -11.88
C VAL A 103 -0.17 -0.06 -11.12
N MET A 104 0.47 -0.78 -10.21
CA MET A 104 1.64 -0.32 -9.47
C MET A 104 2.84 -1.19 -9.82
N VAL A 105 3.94 -0.54 -10.21
CA VAL A 105 5.15 -1.20 -10.69
C VAL A 105 6.36 -0.68 -9.92
N ALA A 106 7.04 -1.57 -9.20
CA ALA A 106 8.36 -1.30 -8.65
C ALA A 106 9.45 -1.57 -9.70
N PRO A 107 10.63 -0.94 -9.58
CA PRO A 107 11.74 -1.20 -10.48
C PRO A 107 12.10 -2.69 -10.50
N PRO A 108 12.36 -3.28 -11.68
CA PRO A 108 12.79 -4.67 -11.78
C PRO A 108 14.15 -4.86 -11.08
N LYS A 109 14.30 -5.94 -10.31
CA LYS A 109 15.56 -6.28 -9.66
C LYS A 109 16.55 -6.78 -10.72
N LEU A 110 17.47 -5.90 -11.11
CA LEU A 110 18.53 -6.22 -12.08
C LEU A 110 19.88 -6.28 -11.37
N ALA A 111 20.77 -7.17 -11.81
CA ALA A 111 22.13 -7.26 -11.27
C ALA A 111 22.94 -5.96 -11.44
N ARG A 112 22.64 -5.21 -12.49
CA ARG A 112 23.14 -3.85 -12.76
C ARG A 112 22.05 -3.02 -13.36
N THR A 113 21.53 -2.07 -12.57
CA THR A 113 20.47 -1.15 -12.98
C THR A 113 21.09 0.19 -13.40
N ASN A 114 20.49 0.81 -14.40
CA ASN A 114 20.74 2.22 -14.75
C ASN A 114 19.44 2.87 -15.18
N ASP A 115 19.37 4.18 -15.07
CA ASP A 115 18.17 4.98 -15.36
C ASP A 115 17.63 4.75 -16.76
N ALA A 116 18.49 4.57 -17.78
CA ALA A 116 18.06 4.31 -19.13
C ALA A 116 17.36 2.95 -19.31
N ALA A 117 17.75 1.93 -18.54
CA ALA A 117 17.07 0.64 -18.56
C ALA A 117 15.72 0.72 -17.84
N LEU A 118 15.65 1.43 -16.71
CA LEU A 118 14.40 1.67 -15.99
C LEU A 118 13.43 2.49 -16.83
N GLU A 119 13.90 3.56 -17.44
CA GLU A 119 13.09 4.38 -18.35
C GLU A 119 12.43 3.54 -19.46
N ARG A 120 13.22 2.74 -20.18
CA ARG A 120 12.69 1.86 -21.23
C ARG A 120 11.65 0.88 -20.68
N HIS A 121 11.89 0.33 -19.49
CA HIS A 121 10.95 -0.59 -18.84
C HIS A 121 9.61 0.10 -18.58
N TYR A 122 9.61 1.26 -17.91
CA TYR A 122 8.38 1.97 -17.55
C TYR A 122 7.63 2.50 -18.77
N LEU A 123 8.34 3.01 -19.77
CA LEU A 123 7.73 3.46 -21.04
C LEU A 123 7.02 2.31 -21.75
N ALA A 124 7.66 1.14 -21.86
CA ALA A 124 7.06 -0.04 -22.50
C ALA A 124 5.81 -0.53 -21.75
N VAL A 125 5.84 -0.51 -20.40
CA VAL A 125 4.65 -0.88 -19.60
C VAL A 125 3.53 0.15 -19.81
N ALA A 126 3.84 1.44 -19.80
CA ALA A 126 2.85 2.50 -19.99
C ALA A 126 2.22 2.52 -21.40
N GLU A 127 2.98 2.13 -22.42
CA GLU A 127 2.45 1.94 -23.78
C GLU A 127 1.51 0.75 -23.89
N ALA A 128 1.70 -0.25 -23.07
CA ALA A 128 0.97 -1.52 -23.15
C ALA A 128 -0.42 -1.49 -22.49
N VAL A 129 -0.76 -0.43 -21.72
CA VAL A 129 -2.02 -0.29 -20.98
C VAL A 129 -2.59 1.13 -21.17
N ASP A 130 -3.91 1.28 -20.96
CA ASP A 130 -4.61 2.57 -21.03
C ASP A 130 -4.84 3.22 -19.66
N ILE A 131 -4.53 2.50 -18.59
CA ILE A 131 -4.67 2.94 -17.21
C ILE A 131 -3.34 3.47 -16.66
N PRO A 132 -3.35 4.28 -15.58
CA PRO A 132 -2.13 4.77 -14.94
C PRO A 132 -1.23 3.64 -14.44
N VAL A 133 0.08 3.87 -14.57
CA VAL A 133 1.13 3.06 -13.96
C VAL A 133 1.71 3.88 -12.81
N VAL A 134 1.39 3.52 -11.59
CA VAL A 134 2.01 4.11 -10.40
C VAL A 134 3.44 3.58 -10.30
N VAL A 135 4.39 4.45 -10.55
CA VAL A 135 5.81 4.14 -10.39
C VAL A 135 6.09 4.03 -8.90
N GLN A 136 6.67 2.92 -8.45
CA GLN A 136 7.00 2.75 -7.04
C GLN A 136 8.50 2.96 -6.84
N ASP A 137 8.88 4.03 -6.13
CA ASP A 137 10.25 4.22 -5.66
C ASP A 137 10.46 3.37 -4.41
N PHE A 138 10.96 2.16 -4.63
CA PHE A 138 11.09 1.12 -3.63
C PHE A 138 12.56 0.88 -3.31
N PRO A 139 13.10 1.47 -2.21
CA PRO A 139 14.54 1.55 -1.96
C PRO A 139 15.19 0.21 -1.60
N PRO A 140 16.53 0.11 -1.68
CA PRO A 140 17.28 -1.10 -1.36
C PRO A 140 17.06 -1.62 0.06
N ALA A 141 16.79 -0.75 1.04
CA ALA A 141 16.51 -1.12 2.43
C ALA A 141 15.32 -2.09 2.56
N VAL A 142 14.40 -2.07 1.60
CA VAL A 142 13.24 -2.97 1.51
C VAL A 142 13.35 -3.93 0.31
N GLY A 143 14.54 -4.06 -0.26
CA GLY A 143 14.84 -5.00 -1.34
C GLY A 143 14.57 -4.50 -2.76
N GLY A 144 14.44 -3.19 -2.95
CA GLY A 144 14.20 -2.55 -4.24
C GLY A 144 15.40 -1.76 -4.77
N ILE A 145 15.11 -0.72 -5.54
CA ILE A 145 16.06 0.19 -6.19
C ILE A 145 15.55 1.60 -6.01
N THR A 146 16.41 2.50 -5.49
CA THR A 146 16.11 3.93 -5.41
C THR A 146 16.14 4.55 -6.82
N MET A 147 15.12 5.36 -7.12
CA MET A 147 15.05 6.12 -8.37
C MET A 147 15.59 7.54 -8.15
N SER A 148 16.34 8.04 -9.13
CA SER A 148 16.80 9.44 -9.10
C SER A 148 15.63 10.42 -9.32
N VAL A 149 15.78 11.64 -8.79
CA VAL A 149 14.79 12.72 -9.00
C VAL A 149 14.63 13.02 -10.49
N GLU A 150 15.72 12.99 -11.23
CA GLU A 150 15.77 13.23 -12.67
C GLU A 150 15.01 12.16 -13.45
N LEU A 151 15.17 10.88 -13.08
CA LEU A 151 14.43 9.78 -13.72
C LEU A 151 12.93 9.91 -13.45
N VAL A 152 12.53 10.20 -12.21
CA VAL A 152 11.13 10.41 -11.84
C VAL A 152 10.51 11.54 -12.65
N ALA A 153 11.20 12.68 -12.74
CA ALA A 153 10.73 13.82 -13.53
C ALA A 153 10.61 13.48 -15.03
N LYS A 154 11.59 12.76 -15.56
CA LYS A 154 11.62 12.34 -16.97
C LYS A 154 10.46 11.39 -17.31
N LEU A 155 10.15 10.43 -16.44
CA LEU A 155 9.02 9.52 -16.62
C LEU A 155 7.69 10.25 -16.61
N GLY A 156 7.47 11.18 -15.67
CA GLY A 156 6.25 11.98 -15.60
C GLY A 156 6.05 12.87 -16.81
N ALA A 157 7.12 13.46 -17.35
CA ALA A 157 7.07 14.27 -18.57
C ALA A 157 6.81 13.43 -19.83
N ALA A 158 7.29 12.17 -19.86
CA ALA A 158 7.18 11.31 -21.04
C ALA A 158 5.76 10.76 -21.26
N SER A 159 4.99 10.55 -20.21
CA SER A 159 3.63 10.01 -20.31
C SER A 159 2.74 10.40 -19.14
N PRO A 160 1.51 10.86 -19.38
CA PRO A 160 0.55 11.11 -18.31
C PRO A 160 0.18 9.85 -17.51
N ARG A 161 0.40 8.65 -18.07
CA ARG A 161 0.21 7.38 -17.36
C ARG A 161 1.31 7.12 -16.33
N LEU A 162 2.50 7.74 -16.47
CA LEU A 162 3.64 7.65 -15.55
C LEU A 162 3.73 8.84 -14.59
N ALA A 163 2.72 9.71 -14.59
CA ALA A 163 2.69 10.90 -13.73
C ALA A 163 2.29 10.61 -12.27
N PHE A 164 2.43 9.39 -11.80
CA PHE A 164 2.10 8.98 -10.44
C PHE A 164 3.28 8.23 -9.82
N LEU A 165 3.71 8.68 -8.65
CA LEU A 165 4.79 8.10 -7.88
C LEU A 165 4.29 7.66 -6.51
N LYS A 166 4.59 6.44 -6.10
CA LYS A 166 4.56 6.03 -4.70
C LYS A 166 5.97 6.09 -4.16
N LEU A 167 6.22 7.00 -3.23
CA LEU A 167 7.55 7.28 -2.69
C LEU A 167 7.75 6.56 -1.36
N GLU A 168 8.78 5.71 -1.29
CA GLU A 168 9.19 4.97 -0.08
C GLU A 168 10.69 5.13 0.23
N ASP A 169 11.39 6.02 -0.46
CA ASP A 169 12.80 6.34 -0.19
C ASP A 169 12.92 7.43 0.88
N GLU A 170 13.58 7.09 1.99
CA GLU A 170 13.76 7.99 3.13
C GLU A 170 15.00 8.88 2.96
N PRO A 171 14.93 10.13 3.41
CA PRO A 171 13.81 10.82 4.06
C PRO A 171 12.77 11.32 3.04
N SER A 172 11.57 10.70 3.05
CA SER A 172 10.55 10.94 2.03
C SER A 172 10.09 12.39 1.90
N PRO A 173 9.89 13.20 2.98
CA PRO A 173 9.50 14.60 2.84
C PRO A 173 10.55 15.43 2.08
N MET A 174 11.83 15.20 2.34
CA MET A 174 12.91 15.89 1.63
C MET A 174 12.93 15.53 0.14
N LYS A 175 12.77 14.26 -0.20
CA LYS A 175 12.74 13.81 -1.59
C LYS A 175 11.50 14.34 -2.34
N ILE A 176 10.36 14.46 -1.69
CA ILE A 176 9.18 15.13 -2.25
C ILE A 176 9.55 16.59 -2.63
N THR A 177 10.18 17.32 -1.73
CA THR A 177 10.63 18.70 -2.03
C THR A 177 11.57 18.75 -3.20
N GLN A 178 12.54 17.85 -3.31
CA GLN A 178 13.49 17.77 -4.42
C GLN A 178 12.77 17.51 -5.75
N ILE A 179 11.83 16.55 -5.79
CA ILE A 179 11.03 16.26 -6.98
C ILE A 179 10.18 17.49 -7.37
N ARG A 180 9.52 18.14 -6.39
CA ARG A 180 8.69 19.31 -6.61
C ARG A 180 9.48 20.54 -7.13
N ALA A 181 10.78 20.62 -6.81
CA ALA A 181 11.67 21.65 -7.35
C ALA A 181 11.96 21.45 -8.85
N VAL A 182 11.93 20.20 -9.34
CA VAL A 182 12.26 19.84 -10.72
C VAL A 182 11.01 19.75 -11.59
N THR A 183 9.91 19.20 -11.07
CA THR A 183 8.66 18.98 -11.84
C THR A 183 7.40 19.19 -11.02
N LYS A 184 6.33 19.64 -11.69
CA LYS A 184 4.96 19.68 -11.16
C LYS A 184 4.06 18.60 -11.76
N ASP A 185 4.54 17.88 -12.76
CA ASP A 185 3.75 16.91 -13.52
C ASP A 185 3.53 15.61 -12.76
N VAL A 186 4.43 15.26 -11.83
CA VAL A 186 4.34 14.02 -11.03
C VAL A 186 3.48 14.24 -9.81
N LYS A 187 2.42 13.46 -9.66
CA LYS A 187 1.58 13.36 -8.46
C LYS A 187 2.19 12.31 -7.51
N ILE A 188 2.51 12.72 -6.28
CA ILE A 188 3.28 11.90 -5.34
C ILE A 188 2.38 11.39 -4.22
N PHE A 189 2.35 10.08 -4.02
CA PHE A 189 1.82 9.42 -2.84
C PHE A 189 2.96 9.08 -1.88
N GLY A 190 2.75 9.27 -0.59
CA GLY A 190 3.60 8.70 0.44
C GLY A 190 3.43 7.18 0.56
N GLY A 191 4.19 6.61 1.49
CA GLY A 191 4.17 5.17 1.76
C GLY A 191 4.55 4.86 3.19
N LEU A 192 5.43 3.87 3.40
CA LEU A 192 6.09 3.56 4.68
C LEU A 192 5.14 3.44 5.89
N GLY A 193 3.99 2.78 5.70
CA GLY A 193 3.01 2.59 6.76
C GLY A 193 2.30 3.87 7.21
N GLY A 194 2.56 5.01 6.57
CA GLY A 194 2.05 6.31 6.98
C GLY A 194 2.87 7.02 8.07
N LEU A 195 4.08 6.51 8.38
CA LEU A 195 4.95 7.06 9.45
C LEU A 195 5.25 8.55 9.30
N MET A 196 5.36 9.03 8.06
CA MET A 196 5.68 10.43 7.74
C MET A 196 4.52 11.12 7.01
N PHE A 197 3.30 10.59 7.12
CA PHE A 197 2.18 11.00 6.28
C PHE A 197 1.86 12.49 6.40
N LEU A 198 1.87 13.05 7.60
CA LEU A 198 1.60 14.48 7.82
C LEU A 198 2.68 15.35 7.16
N GLU A 199 3.94 14.99 7.33
CA GLU A 199 5.07 15.71 6.73
C GLU A 199 5.06 15.56 5.20
N GLU A 200 4.76 14.38 4.68
CA GLU A 200 4.61 14.15 3.24
C GLU A 200 3.53 15.05 2.62
N LEU A 201 2.38 15.19 3.28
CA LEU A 201 1.32 16.12 2.86
C LEU A 201 1.80 17.57 2.86
N ARG A 202 2.51 18.01 3.92
CA ARG A 202 3.09 19.38 4.02
C ARG A 202 4.09 19.69 2.91
N HIS A 203 4.78 18.66 2.42
CA HIS A 203 5.75 18.77 1.31
C HIS A 203 5.13 18.57 -0.07
N GLY A 204 3.81 18.32 -0.15
CA GLY A 204 3.06 18.29 -1.41
C GLY A 204 2.74 16.90 -1.94
N ALA A 205 2.74 15.88 -1.09
CA ALA A 205 2.09 14.62 -1.43
C ALA A 205 0.58 14.84 -1.59
N ILE A 206 -0.04 14.08 -2.53
CA ILE A 206 -1.48 14.15 -2.78
C ILE A 206 -2.29 13.15 -1.95
N GLY A 207 -1.62 12.36 -1.12
CA GLY A 207 -2.17 11.28 -0.32
C GLY A 207 -1.13 10.23 0.00
N THR A 208 -1.56 9.02 0.32
CA THR A 208 -0.66 7.90 0.59
C THR A 208 -1.18 6.59 0.00
N MET A 209 -0.26 5.77 -0.51
CA MET A 209 -0.51 4.36 -0.87
C MET A 209 0.22 3.48 0.13
N THR A 210 -0.45 3.11 1.20
CA THR A 210 0.18 2.36 2.28
C THR A 210 -0.80 1.37 2.91
N GLY A 211 -0.26 0.36 3.58
CA GLY A 211 -1.06 -0.50 4.42
C GLY A 211 -1.07 0.01 5.85
N PHE A 212 -2.25 0.11 6.42
CA PHE A 212 -2.49 0.35 7.83
C PHE A 212 -3.84 -0.27 8.17
N ALA A 213 -3.94 -0.96 9.31
CA ALA A 213 -5.16 -1.70 9.64
C ALA A 213 -6.30 -0.80 10.17
N PHE A 214 -6.04 0.49 10.33
CA PHE A 214 -7.02 1.54 10.64
C PHE A 214 -6.99 2.63 9.55
N PRO A 215 -7.33 2.31 8.30
CA PRO A 215 -7.23 3.25 7.19
C PRO A 215 -8.13 4.47 7.36
N GLU A 216 -9.20 4.39 8.15
CA GLU A 216 -10.08 5.50 8.54
C GLU A 216 -9.34 6.64 9.24
N VAL A 217 -8.26 6.33 9.96
CA VAL A 217 -7.39 7.35 10.61
C VAL A 217 -6.66 8.18 9.54
N LEU A 218 -6.10 7.50 8.52
CA LEU A 218 -5.42 8.20 7.43
C LEU A 218 -6.41 9.03 6.60
N VAL A 219 -7.64 8.56 6.45
CA VAL A 219 -8.73 9.30 5.79
C VAL A 219 -9.04 10.59 6.57
N ASP A 220 -9.17 10.52 7.89
CA ASP A 220 -9.45 11.71 8.72
C ASP A 220 -8.29 12.73 8.66
N ILE A 221 -7.05 12.29 8.79
CA ILE A 221 -5.86 13.14 8.64
C ILE A 221 -5.87 13.86 7.27
N HIS A 222 -6.09 13.11 6.19
CA HIS A 222 -6.10 13.66 4.85
C HIS A 222 -7.25 14.65 4.63
N ALA A 223 -8.45 14.32 5.10
CA ALA A 223 -9.62 15.18 4.97
C ALA A 223 -9.43 16.51 5.71
N ARG A 224 -8.94 16.47 6.95
CA ARG A 224 -8.63 17.69 7.74
C ARG A 224 -7.57 18.53 7.05
N PHE A 225 -6.47 17.91 6.63
CA PHE A 225 -5.38 18.60 5.95
C PHE A 225 -5.86 19.31 4.68
N THR A 226 -6.64 18.63 3.84
CA THR A 226 -7.11 19.18 2.55
C THR A 226 -8.20 20.25 2.71
N THR A 227 -8.92 20.27 3.82
CA THR A 227 -9.89 21.33 4.16
C THR A 227 -9.26 22.50 4.92
N GLY A 228 -7.96 22.45 5.23
CA GLY A 228 -7.22 23.52 5.92
C GLY A 228 -7.22 23.42 7.44
N ASP A 229 -7.82 22.37 8.03
CA ASP A 229 -7.75 22.07 9.48
C ASP A 229 -6.40 21.39 9.80
N LEU A 230 -5.32 22.18 9.75
CA LEU A 230 -3.96 21.68 9.94
C LEU A 230 -3.70 21.24 11.38
N ASP A 231 -4.29 21.91 12.34
CA ASP A 231 -4.15 21.58 13.77
C ASP A 231 -4.86 20.25 14.07
N GLY A 232 -6.10 20.09 13.63
CA GLY A 232 -6.82 18.84 13.78
C GLY A 232 -6.17 17.66 13.06
N ALA A 233 -5.61 17.87 11.86
CA ALA A 233 -4.82 16.83 11.17
C ALA A 233 -3.58 16.43 11.97
N THR A 234 -2.91 17.40 12.58
CA THR A 234 -1.73 17.22 13.42
C THR A 234 -2.07 16.43 14.70
N GLU A 235 -3.15 16.80 15.36
CA GLU A 235 -3.63 16.13 16.58
C GLU A 235 -3.94 14.64 16.30
N VAL A 236 -4.71 14.36 15.26
CA VAL A 236 -5.05 12.97 14.88
C VAL A 236 -3.78 12.19 14.52
N PHE A 237 -2.88 12.76 13.73
CA PHE A 237 -1.64 12.09 13.36
C PHE A 237 -0.80 11.69 14.57
N TYR A 238 -0.52 12.64 15.48
CA TYR A 238 0.29 12.35 16.66
C TYR A 238 -0.42 11.47 17.69
N GLN A 239 -1.75 11.55 17.76
CA GLN A 239 -2.53 10.64 18.58
C GLN A 239 -2.32 9.17 18.13
N PHE A 240 -2.40 8.89 16.83
CA PHE A 240 -2.30 7.53 16.31
C PHE A 240 -0.88 7.08 15.91
N LEU A 241 0.10 7.98 15.95
CA LEU A 241 1.48 7.67 15.59
C LEU A 241 2.07 6.47 16.35
N PRO A 242 1.79 6.24 17.65
CA PRO A 242 2.26 5.04 18.36
C PRO A 242 1.79 3.74 17.69
N ILE A 243 0.55 3.67 17.22
CA ILE A 243 -0.01 2.48 16.54
C ILE A 243 0.59 2.35 15.13
N ILE A 244 0.65 3.45 14.36
CA ILE A 244 1.27 3.48 13.04
C ILE A 244 2.71 2.96 13.13
N ARG A 245 3.49 3.47 14.08
CA ARG A 245 4.86 3.02 14.34
C ARG A 245 4.93 1.54 14.71
N PHE A 246 4.05 1.08 15.61
CA PHE A 246 4.10 -0.30 16.11
C PHE A 246 3.75 -1.28 14.99
N GLU A 247 2.70 -1.01 14.21
CA GLU A 247 2.29 -1.86 13.09
C GLU A 247 3.36 -1.89 11.98
N ASN A 248 4.10 -0.79 11.79
CA ASN A 248 5.06 -0.69 10.67
C ASN A 248 6.46 -1.24 10.98
N GLN A 249 6.61 -2.09 11.99
CA GLN A 249 7.89 -2.72 12.31
C GLN A 249 8.41 -3.55 11.12
N PRO A 250 9.66 -3.32 10.66
CA PRO A 250 10.23 -4.05 9.54
C PRO A 250 10.15 -5.58 9.74
N ARG A 251 9.90 -6.32 8.67
CA ARG A 251 9.80 -7.79 8.59
C ARG A 251 8.54 -8.40 9.19
N ILE A 252 7.93 -7.81 10.23
CA ILE A 252 6.75 -8.36 10.92
C ILE A 252 5.48 -7.54 10.69
N ASN A 253 5.57 -6.38 10.04
CA ASN A 253 4.44 -5.46 9.79
C ASN A 253 3.22 -6.15 9.15
N LEU A 254 3.44 -7.05 8.21
CA LEU A 254 2.35 -7.79 7.57
C LEU A 254 1.63 -8.73 8.56
N ALA A 255 2.39 -9.43 9.40
CA ALA A 255 1.83 -10.34 10.39
C ALA A 255 1.04 -9.57 11.47
N LEU A 256 1.58 -8.44 11.95
CA LEU A 256 0.89 -7.54 12.88
C LEU A 256 -0.42 -7.01 12.27
N ARG A 257 -0.38 -6.55 11.02
CA ARG A 257 -1.55 -6.06 10.30
C ARG A 257 -2.64 -7.11 10.12
N LYS A 258 -2.27 -8.33 9.72
CA LYS A 258 -3.22 -9.46 9.64
C LYS A 258 -3.78 -9.81 11.01
N HIS A 259 -2.98 -9.73 12.08
CA HIS A 259 -3.47 -9.93 13.44
C HIS A 259 -4.53 -8.89 13.81
N ILE A 260 -4.28 -7.61 13.55
CA ILE A 260 -5.26 -6.55 13.80
C ILE A 260 -6.54 -6.77 12.98
N TYR A 261 -6.45 -7.08 11.69
CA TYR A 261 -7.64 -7.36 10.87
C TYR A 261 -8.44 -8.56 11.40
N LYS A 262 -7.76 -9.59 11.95
CA LYS A 262 -8.44 -10.70 12.63
C LYS A 262 -9.15 -10.23 13.90
N LEU A 263 -8.50 -9.44 14.75
CA LEU A 263 -9.11 -8.87 15.96
C LEU A 263 -10.32 -7.98 15.63
N ARG A 264 -10.28 -7.28 14.51
CA ARG A 264 -11.40 -6.46 13.99
C ARG A 264 -12.51 -7.30 13.32
N GLY A 265 -12.37 -8.63 13.24
CA GLY A 265 -13.35 -9.52 12.60
C GLY A 265 -13.40 -9.42 11.07
N VAL A 266 -12.41 -8.76 10.46
CA VAL A 266 -12.35 -8.53 9.00
C VAL A 266 -11.87 -9.77 8.26
N ILE A 267 -10.88 -10.45 8.78
CA ILE A 267 -10.38 -11.74 8.27
C ILE A 267 -10.47 -12.82 9.35
N GLU A 268 -10.63 -14.07 8.93
CA GLU A 268 -10.75 -15.20 9.85
C GLU A 268 -9.41 -15.63 10.43
N HIS A 269 -8.37 -15.67 9.61
CA HIS A 269 -7.05 -16.16 9.96
C HIS A 269 -5.98 -15.11 9.67
N SER A 270 -5.04 -14.92 10.63
CA SER A 270 -3.89 -14.00 10.45
C SER A 270 -2.69 -14.64 9.75
N ARG A 271 -2.89 -15.79 9.06
CA ARG A 271 -1.81 -16.53 8.40
C ARG A 271 -1.07 -15.67 7.37
N VAL A 272 0.25 -15.72 7.44
CA VAL A 272 1.17 -15.23 6.40
C VAL A 272 1.76 -16.45 5.69
N ARG A 273 1.87 -16.45 4.36
CA ARG A 273 2.52 -17.53 3.59
C ARG A 273 4.03 -17.52 3.80
N SER A 274 4.62 -18.70 3.81
CA SER A 274 6.08 -18.86 3.86
C SER A 274 6.76 -18.43 2.53
N PRO A 275 7.99 -17.91 2.59
CA PRO A 275 8.75 -17.60 3.80
C PRO A 275 8.24 -16.33 4.50
N PHE A 276 8.26 -16.31 5.84
CA PHE A 276 7.91 -15.12 6.61
C PHE A 276 8.62 -15.13 7.98
N THR A 277 8.69 -13.96 8.64
CA THR A 277 9.17 -13.85 10.01
C THR A 277 7.97 -14.01 10.95
N PRO A 278 7.96 -15.02 11.83
CA PRO A 278 6.91 -15.17 12.83
C PRO A 278 6.99 -14.03 13.86
N VAL A 279 5.84 -13.69 14.43
CA VAL A 279 5.74 -12.74 15.56
C VAL A 279 5.60 -13.57 16.84
N ASP A 280 6.39 -13.25 17.85
CA ASP A 280 6.32 -13.88 19.17
C ASP A 280 5.10 -13.37 19.95
N ALA A 281 4.78 -14.12 21.01
CA ALA A 281 3.61 -13.83 21.84
C ALA A 281 3.74 -12.50 22.60
N ASP A 282 4.95 -12.14 23.03
CA ASP A 282 5.16 -10.90 23.80
C ASP A 282 4.93 -9.68 22.89
N THR A 283 5.44 -9.70 21.65
CA THR A 283 5.16 -8.65 20.66
C THR A 283 3.66 -8.51 20.36
N LEU A 284 2.92 -9.63 20.28
CA LEU A 284 1.47 -9.59 20.10
C LEU A 284 0.74 -9.04 21.34
N ASN A 285 1.20 -9.39 22.55
CA ASN A 285 0.65 -8.84 23.78
C ASN A 285 0.90 -7.32 23.89
N ASP A 286 2.10 -6.86 23.53
CA ASP A 286 2.42 -5.41 23.46
C ASP A 286 1.50 -4.66 22.48
N LEU A 287 1.21 -5.28 21.33
CA LEU A 287 0.26 -4.73 20.36
C LEU A 287 -1.16 -4.66 20.95
N ASP A 288 -1.63 -5.73 21.54
CA ASP A 288 -2.96 -5.80 22.11
C ASP A 288 -3.13 -4.78 23.27
N ASP A 289 -2.14 -4.65 24.15
CA ASP A 289 -2.11 -3.63 25.21
C ASP A 289 -2.14 -2.20 24.64
N LEU A 290 -1.43 -1.98 23.52
CA LEU A 290 -1.46 -0.69 22.83
C LEU A 290 -2.84 -0.39 22.26
N LEU A 291 -3.47 -1.37 21.58
CA LEU A 291 -4.80 -1.21 20.99
C LEU A 291 -5.89 -1.01 22.06
N GLU A 292 -5.79 -1.68 23.23
CA GLU A 292 -6.69 -1.47 24.36
C GLU A 292 -6.57 -0.03 24.91
N ARG A 293 -5.35 0.52 25.03
CA ARG A 293 -5.13 1.92 25.49
C ARG A 293 -5.77 2.97 24.57
N PHE A 294 -5.91 2.63 23.29
CA PHE A 294 -6.56 3.50 22.30
C PHE A 294 -8.06 3.20 22.14
N GLU A 295 -8.62 2.30 22.98
CA GLU A 295 -10.03 1.88 22.93
C GLU A 295 -10.45 1.33 21.55
N LEU A 296 -9.49 0.82 20.77
CA LEU A 296 -9.72 0.28 19.42
C LEU A 296 -10.16 -1.18 19.42
N LEU A 297 -10.07 -1.85 20.55
CA LEU A 297 -10.57 -3.19 20.81
C LEU A 297 -11.39 -3.20 22.09
N ALA A 298 -12.39 -4.09 22.16
CA ALA A 298 -13.08 -4.34 23.42
C ALA A 298 -12.08 -4.83 24.47
N PRO A 299 -12.11 -4.32 25.72
CA PRO A 299 -11.17 -4.71 26.75
C PRO A 299 -11.26 -6.22 27.00
N ARG A 300 -10.12 -6.90 26.92
CA ARG A 300 -10.01 -8.31 27.30
C ARG A 300 -10.33 -8.43 28.78
N ARG A 301 -11.25 -9.31 29.15
CA ARG A 301 -11.39 -9.70 30.55
C ARG A 301 -10.08 -10.38 30.96
N ARG A 302 -9.21 -9.66 31.68
CA ARG A 302 -8.05 -10.27 32.33
C ARG A 302 -8.60 -11.29 33.31
N VAL A 303 -8.41 -12.57 32.99
CA VAL A 303 -8.56 -13.62 34.00
C VAL A 303 -7.38 -13.42 34.94
N LEU A 304 -7.60 -12.74 36.07
CA LEU A 304 -6.63 -12.74 37.15
C LEU A 304 -6.50 -14.19 37.62
N THR A 305 -5.45 -14.86 37.19
CA THR A 305 -5.01 -16.09 37.84
C THR A 305 -4.51 -15.69 39.22
N THR A 306 -5.37 -15.80 40.22
CA THR A 306 -4.94 -15.82 41.62
C THR A 306 -4.15 -17.10 41.82
N GLU A 307 -2.81 -17.01 41.95
CA GLU A 307 -2.00 -18.01 42.59
C GLU A 307 -2.29 -18.04 44.08
#